data_dbf7aeb58e61fc4ae10d5b95763359d8
#
_entry.id   dbf7aeb58e61fc4ae10d5b95763359d8
#
_cell.length_a   1.000
_cell.length_b   1.000
_cell.length_c   1.000
_cell.angle_alpha   90.00
_cell.angle_beta   90.00
_cell.angle_gamma   90.00
#
_symmetry.space_group_name_H-M   'P 1'
#
loop_
_entity.id
_entity.type
_entity.pdbx_description
1 polymer ?
#
loop_
_entity_poly.entity_id
_entity_poly.type
_entity_poly.pdbx_seq_one_letter_code
_entity_poly.pdbx_strand_id
1 'polypeptide(L)'
;HTIQEIKKRKKDYVLISASGTGLSKSRVTEIGNFFKKYPPLFFSSRDEESFNNFSPYIKNSYNGICTAFLVDTNIDIQSYKMEEPFFISSFYTELEPSYSLQNNDDVCNIENLQIEHHKTKFYLPFKIARHLNFMQPQQEYIGNLKIVRTIQNLNTRFNHINFAMPNSFISFNPLSYLEITKSSQFVISDRVHACAIALACNKPARFLFNTPRAGIFDRMGFDYKSNNGIMYPNIRKIKEERQLLIKQIIQHIG
;
A
#
# COMPACT_ATOMS: atom_id res chain seq x y z
N HIS A 1 -9.56 -10.62 21.68
CA HIS A 1 -9.32 -10.12 23.07
C HIS A 1 -9.70 -8.63 23.20
N THR A 2 -9.15 -7.74 22.41
CA THR A 2 -9.39 -6.28 22.52
C THR A 2 -10.86 -5.89 22.41
N ILE A 3 -11.61 -6.41 21.42
CA ILE A 3 -13.05 -6.11 21.26
C ILE A 3 -13.86 -6.60 22.47
N GLN A 4 -13.55 -7.76 23.01
CA GLN A 4 -14.21 -8.29 24.22
C GLN A 4 -14.00 -7.37 25.41
N GLU A 5 -12.79 -6.84 25.58
CA GLU A 5 -12.49 -5.88 26.66
C GLU A 5 -13.23 -4.54 26.48
N ILE A 6 -13.34 -4.04 25.25
CA ILE A 6 -14.14 -2.84 24.93
C ILE A 6 -15.60 -3.08 25.33
N LYS A 7 -16.18 -4.21 24.94
CA LYS A 7 -17.58 -4.52 25.28
C LYS A 7 -17.81 -4.79 26.77
N LYS A 8 -16.86 -5.38 27.50
CA LYS A 8 -16.92 -5.49 28.96
C LYS A 8 -17.02 -4.12 29.62
N ARG A 9 -16.33 -3.12 29.08
CA ARG A 9 -16.39 -1.73 29.54
C ARG A 9 -17.63 -0.97 29.07
N LYS A 10 -18.60 -1.64 28.48
CA LYS A 10 -19.83 -1.05 27.88
C LYS A 10 -19.54 0.06 26.88
N LYS A 11 -18.45 -0.07 26.11
CA LYS A 11 -18.08 0.85 25.04
C LYS A 11 -18.42 0.25 23.69
N ASP A 12 -18.77 1.13 22.78
CA ASP A 12 -18.96 0.77 21.38
C ASP A 12 -17.66 0.94 20.58
N TYR A 13 -17.63 0.35 19.41
CA TYR A 13 -16.49 0.42 18.52
C TYR A 13 -16.93 0.42 17.05
N VAL A 14 -16.07 0.96 16.22
CA VAL A 14 -16.18 0.93 14.76
C VAL A 14 -15.00 0.21 14.16
N LEU A 15 -15.20 -0.40 13.01
CA LEU A 15 -14.14 -1.00 12.19
C LEU A 15 -14.11 -0.28 10.86
N ILE A 16 -12.99 0.36 10.55
CA ILE A 16 -12.80 1.09 9.30
C ILE A 16 -11.69 0.41 8.49
N SER A 17 -11.95 0.20 7.20
CA SER A 17 -10.98 -0.39 6.27
C SER A 17 -10.54 -1.80 6.68
N ALA A 18 -11.46 -2.59 7.23
CA ALA A 18 -11.19 -3.96 7.63
C ALA A 18 -10.92 -4.88 6.43
N SER A 19 -10.07 -5.88 6.65
CA SER A 19 -9.73 -6.87 5.63
C SER A 19 -9.97 -8.28 6.12
N GLY A 20 -10.64 -9.06 5.29
CA GLY A 20 -10.83 -10.50 5.45
C GLY A 20 -10.51 -11.26 4.16
N THR A 21 -9.70 -10.65 3.30
CA THR A 21 -9.29 -11.21 2.02
C THR A 21 -8.41 -12.44 2.20
N GLY A 22 -8.69 -13.49 1.44
CA GLY A 22 -7.92 -14.76 1.48
C GLY A 22 -8.20 -15.63 2.71
N LEU A 23 -9.27 -15.37 3.46
CA LEU A 23 -9.68 -16.21 4.58
C LEU A 23 -10.43 -17.45 4.09
N SER A 24 -10.22 -18.59 4.77
CA SER A 24 -11.04 -19.78 4.54
C SER A 24 -12.50 -19.55 4.98
N LYS A 25 -13.45 -20.25 4.37
CA LYS A 25 -14.87 -20.16 4.74
C LYS A 25 -15.12 -20.41 6.23
N SER A 26 -14.43 -21.38 6.83
CA SER A 26 -14.53 -21.67 8.27
C SER A 26 -14.09 -20.46 9.11
N ARG A 27 -13.01 -19.80 8.72
CA ARG A 27 -12.50 -18.63 9.43
C ARG A 27 -13.42 -17.42 9.28
N VAL A 28 -14.01 -17.21 8.10
CA VAL A 28 -15.03 -16.17 7.87
C VAL A 28 -16.24 -16.42 8.78
N THR A 29 -16.74 -17.66 8.86
CA THR A 29 -17.87 -18.00 9.73
C THR A 29 -17.55 -17.79 11.21
N GLU A 30 -16.37 -18.18 11.66
CA GLU A 30 -15.92 -17.95 13.04
C GLU A 30 -15.92 -16.46 13.40
N ILE A 31 -15.27 -15.65 12.57
CA ILE A 31 -15.18 -14.19 12.76
C ILE A 31 -16.57 -13.56 12.63
N GLY A 32 -17.40 -14.01 11.67
CA GLY A 32 -18.76 -13.53 11.50
C GLY A 32 -19.65 -13.79 12.70
N ASN A 33 -19.56 -14.98 13.30
CA ASN A 33 -20.29 -15.31 14.54
C ASN A 33 -19.78 -14.46 15.73
N PHE A 34 -18.48 -14.15 15.75
CA PHE A 34 -17.95 -13.21 16.72
C PHE A 34 -18.55 -11.81 16.57
N PHE A 35 -18.72 -11.31 15.33
CA PHE A 35 -19.38 -10.02 15.08
C PHE A 35 -20.85 -10.04 15.42
N LYS A 36 -21.57 -11.15 15.22
CA LYS A 36 -22.96 -11.28 15.71
C LYS A 36 -23.05 -11.16 17.24
N LYS A 37 -22.10 -11.75 17.96
CA LYS A 37 -22.04 -11.68 19.43
C LYS A 37 -21.59 -10.32 19.94
N TYR A 38 -20.69 -9.66 19.23
CA TYR A 38 -20.08 -8.38 19.61
C TYR A 38 -20.14 -7.40 18.43
N PRO A 39 -21.34 -6.92 18.05
CA PRO A 39 -21.49 -6.12 16.84
C PRO A 39 -20.76 -4.77 16.94
N PRO A 40 -20.06 -4.33 15.88
CA PRO A 40 -19.61 -2.96 15.77
C PRO A 40 -20.81 -2.03 15.53
N LEU A 41 -20.67 -0.75 15.90
CA LEU A 41 -21.62 0.29 15.48
C LEU A 41 -21.61 0.44 13.96
N PHE A 42 -20.43 0.40 13.38
CA PHE A 42 -20.24 0.51 11.96
C PHE A 42 -19.03 -0.31 11.51
N PHE A 43 -19.14 -0.93 10.35
CA PHE A 43 -18.11 -1.71 9.68
C PHE A 43 -17.88 -1.18 8.27
N SER A 44 -16.66 -0.86 7.94
CA SER A 44 -16.24 -0.58 6.56
C SER A 44 -15.14 -1.56 6.15
N SER A 45 -15.36 -2.26 5.04
CA SER A 45 -14.31 -3.05 4.39
C SER A 45 -13.37 -2.15 3.59
N ARG A 46 -12.24 -2.69 3.16
CA ARG A 46 -11.33 -2.01 2.23
C ARG A 46 -11.36 -2.57 0.81
N ASP A 47 -12.00 -3.71 0.64
CA ASP A 47 -12.14 -4.44 -0.62
C ASP A 47 -13.46 -5.21 -0.64
N GLU A 48 -13.87 -5.60 -1.84
CA GLU A 48 -15.17 -6.25 -2.07
C GLU A 48 -15.25 -7.64 -1.46
N GLU A 49 -14.17 -8.44 -1.52
CA GLU A 49 -14.14 -9.77 -0.91
C GLU A 49 -14.40 -9.70 0.60
N SER A 50 -13.74 -8.76 1.29
CA SER A 50 -13.93 -8.52 2.72
C SER A 50 -15.36 -8.06 3.04
N PHE A 51 -15.95 -7.23 2.17
CA PHE A 51 -17.35 -6.82 2.32
C PHE A 51 -18.30 -8.02 2.21
N ASN A 52 -18.16 -8.82 1.15
CA ASN A 52 -18.99 -9.99 0.91
C ASN A 52 -18.87 -11.04 2.02
N ASN A 53 -17.67 -11.18 2.58
CA ASN A 53 -17.41 -12.09 3.69
C ASN A 53 -18.12 -11.69 4.99
N PHE A 54 -18.21 -10.41 5.31
CA PHE A 54 -18.65 -9.96 6.65
C PHE A 54 -19.96 -9.20 6.70
N SER A 55 -20.41 -8.58 5.60
CA SER A 55 -21.69 -7.87 5.57
C SER A 55 -22.90 -8.74 5.98
N PRO A 56 -22.96 -10.07 5.73
CA PRO A 56 -24.08 -10.90 6.21
C PRO A 56 -24.15 -11.04 7.74
N TYR A 57 -23.12 -10.67 8.45
CA TYR A 57 -23.03 -10.78 9.91
C TYR A 57 -23.15 -9.44 10.65
N ILE A 58 -23.12 -8.31 9.92
CA ILE A 58 -23.03 -6.97 10.49
C ILE A 58 -24.10 -6.07 9.87
N LYS A 59 -25.01 -5.54 10.71
CA LYS A 59 -26.15 -4.73 10.26
C LYS A 59 -25.73 -3.46 9.53
N ASN A 60 -24.80 -2.72 10.11
CA ASN A 60 -24.33 -1.44 9.59
C ASN A 60 -22.96 -1.65 8.89
N SER A 61 -23.02 -2.14 7.66
CA SER A 61 -21.82 -2.46 6.87
C SER A 61 -21.77 -1.65 5.58
N TYR A 62 -20.57 -1.25 5.19
CA TYR A 62 -20.29 -0.45 3.98
C TYR A 62 -19.10 -1.03 3.20
N ASN A 63 -19.26 -1.17 1.89
CA ASN A 63 -18.17 -1.51 1.00
C ASN A 63 -17.30 -0.28 0.76
N GLY A 64 -16.42 0.00 1.70
CA GLY A 64 -15.57 1.20 1.72
C GLY A 64 -14.31 1.08 0.89
N ILE A 65 -13.32 1.87 1.27
CA ILE A 65 -12.01 1.91 0.63
C ILE A 65 -10.90 1.71 1.66
N CYS A 66 -9.70 1.38 1.18
CA CYS A 66 -8.52 1.29 2.03
C CYS A 66 -8.17 2.68 2.61
N THR A 67 -7.85 2.73 3.91
CA THR A 67 -7.43 3.96 4.58
C THR A 67 -6.15 4.58 3.98
N ALA A 68 -5.35 3.83 3.24
CA ALA A 68 -4.23 4.37 2.49
C ALA A 68 -4.66 5.43 1.46
N PHE A 69 -5.90 5.38 0.97
CA PHE A 69 -6.47 6.42 0.11
C PHE A 69 -7.03 7.63 0.89
N LEU A 70 -7.09 7.58 2.22
CA LEU A 70 -7.54 8.69 3.07
C LEU A 70 -6.40 9.64 3.46
N VAL A 71 -5.21 9.40 2.98
CA VAL A 71 -4.06 10.25 3.24
C VAL A 71 -4.41 11.69 2.88
N ASP A 72 -4.28 12.58 3.85
CA ASP A 72 -4.51 14.00 3.63
C ASP A 72 -3.34 14.60 2.86
N THR A 73 -3.60 14.86 1.58
CA THR A 73 -2.60 15.46 0.69
C THR A 73 -2.49 16.99 0.88
N ASN A 74 -3.38 17.59 1.68
CA ASN A 74 -3.36 19.01 1.99
C ASN A 74 -2.56 19.33 3.24
N ILE A 75 -2.11 18.33 4.02
CA ILE A 75 -1.16 18.58 5.08
C ILE A 75 0.04 19.25 4.43
N ASP A 76 0.27 20.49 4.79
CA ASP A 76 1.45 21.26 4.39
C ASP A 76 2.66 20.73 5.18
N ILE A 77 3.11 19.59 4.74
CA ILE A 77 4.37 19.05 5.16
C ILE A 77 5.39 19.77 4.29
N GLN A 78 6.32 20.48 4.88
CA GLN A 78 7.41 21.09 4.11
C GLN A 78 8.00 20.04 3.19
N SER A 79 7.75 20.20 1.90
CA SER A 79 8.12 19.19 0.91
C SER A 79 9.62 18.96 0.99
N TYR A 80 10.02 17.74 1.25
CA TYR A 80 11.40 17.32 1.14
C TYR A 80 11.81 17.47 -0.33
N LYS A 81 12.53 18.55 -0.63
CA LYS A 81 13.01 18.81 -1.97
C LYS A 81 14.31 18.04 -2.15
N MET A 82 14.26 16.95 -2.88
CA MET A 82 15.47 16.40 -3.47
C MET A 82 15.91 17.30 -4.61
N GLU A 83 17.20 17.57 -4.70
CA GLU A 83 17.77 18.39 -5.77
C GLU A 83 17.61 17.73 -7.15
N GLU A 84 17.60 16.39 -7.17
CA GLU A 84 17.50 15.58 -8.38
C GLU A 84 16.11 14.92 -8.48
N PRO A 85 15.57 14.77 -9.70
CA PRO A 85 14.36 14.02 -9.91
C PRO A 85 14.56 12.54 -9.59
N PHE A 86 13.55 11.88 -9.00
CA PHE A 86 13.66 10.51 -8.55
C PHE A 86 12.32 9.76 -8.66
N PHE A 87 12.41 8.43 -8.65
CA PHE A 87 11.29 7.57 -8.39
C PHE A 87 11.53 6.70 -7.15
N ILE A 88 10.47 6.14 -6.60
CA ILE A 88 10.55 5.28 -5.42
C ILE A 88 10.51 3.81 -5.86
N SER A 89 11.52 3.05 -5.43
CA SER A 89 11.58 1.59 -5.46
C SER A 89 11.34 1.07 -4.03
N SER A 90 10.22 0.36 -3.80
CA SER A 90 9.83 -0.08 -2.46
C SER A 90 9.47 -1.56 -2.44
N PHE A 91 10.44 -2.42 -2.19
CA PHE A 91 10.29 -3.87 -2.17
C PHE A 91 10.45 -4.43 -0.76
N TYR A 92 9.54 -5.32 -0.39
CA TYR A 92 9.50 -5.93 0.94
C TYR A 92 9.44 -7.45 0.89
N THR A 93 8.62 -8.02 0.02
CA THR A 93 8.39 -9.46 -0.11
C THR A 93 9.25 -10.05 -1.21
N GLU A 94 9.34 -9.35 -2.33
CA GLU A 94 10.11 -9.76 -3.50
C GLU A 94 11.50 -9.11 -3.50
N LEU A 95 12.39 -9.68 -4.32
CA LEU A 95 13.67 -9.03 -4.65
C LEU A 95 13.39 -7.77 -5.45
N GLU A 96 14.15 -6.71 -5.19
CA GLU A 96 14.12 -5.53 -6.05
C GLU A 96 14.54 -5.93 -7.47
N PRO A 97 13.75 -5.59 -8.49
CA PRO A 97 14.10 -5.91 -9.87
C PRO A 97 15.23 -5.05 -10.39
N SER A 98 15.85 -5.47 -11.48
CA SER A 98 16.72 -4.60 -12.28
C SER A 98 15.88 -3.74 -13.21
N TYR A 99 16.37 -2.53 -13.45
CA TYR A 99 15.73 -1.53 -14.29
C TYR A 99 16.56 -1.23 -15.52
N SER A 100 15.91 -1.07 -16.69
CA SER A 100 16.51 -0.61 -17.93
C SER A 100 15.54 0.29 -18.68
N LEU A 101 16.06 1.11 -19.60
CA LEU A 101 15.22 1.95 -20.45
C LEU A 101 14.98 1.27 -21.81
N GLN A 102 13.81 1.49 -22.37
CA GLN A 102 13.54 1.13 -23.77
C GLN A 102 14.29 2.11 -24.68
N ASN A 103 14.79 1.61 -25.81
CA ASN A 103 15.30 2.40 -26.94
C ASN A 103 16.45 3.39 -26.64
N ASN A 104 17.29 3.15 -25.65
CA ASN A 104 18.36 4.06 -25.25
C ASN A 104 17.90 5.50 -24.97
N ASP A 105 16.68 5.66 -24.47
CA ASP A 105 16.16 6.96 -24.05
C ASP A 105 17.00 7.49 -22.86
N ASP A 106 17.32 8.77 -22.87
CA ASP A 106 18.00 9.41 -21.74
C ASP A 106 17.02 9.85 -20.64
N VAL A 107 15.72 9.93 -20.97
CA VAL A 107 14.68 10.37 -20.04
C VAL A 107 13.83 9.17 -19.59
N CYS A 108 13.90 8.91 -18.30
CA CYS A 108 13.12 7.84 -17.67
C CYS A 108 11.71 8.32 -17.31
N ASN A 109 10.71 7.51 -17.66
CA ASN A 109 9.34 7.61 -17.17
C ASN A 109 8.80 6.21 -16.86
N ILE A 110 7.59 6.10 -16.30
CA ILE A 110 7.04 4.82 -15.86
C ILE A 110 6.69 3.89 -17.05
N GLU A 111 6.40 4.46 -18.22
CA GLU A 111 6.03 3.70 -19.42
C GLU A 111 7.23 3.08 -20.13
N ASN A 112 8.35 3.83 -20.25
CA ASN A 112 9.56 3.34 -20.95
C ASN A 112 10.49 2.53 -20.06
N LEU A 113 10.15 2.39 -18.77
CA LEU A 113 10.93 1.62 -17.81
C LEU A 113 10.66 0.12 -17.97
N GLN A 114 11.67 -0.60 -18.43
CA GLN A 114 11.67 -2.07 -18.43
C GLN A 114 12.07 -2.59 -17.05
N ILE A 115 11.40 -3.65 -16.61
CA ILE A 115 11.62 -4.28 -15.33
C ILE A 115 11.95 -5.75 -15.55
N GLU A 116 13.13 -6.14 -15.12
CA GLU A 116 13.56 -7.53 -15.10
C GLU A 116 13.46 -8.09 -13.70
N HIS A 117 12.49 -9.01 -13.52
CA HIS A 117 12.27 -9.66 -12.24
C HIS A 117 13.35 -10.71 -11.96
N HIS A 118 13.98 -10.63 -10.83
CA HIS A 118 14.83 -11.68 -10.30
C HIS A 118 13.95 -12.81 -9.75
N LYS A 119 13.57 -13.76 -10.59
CA LYS A 119 12.78 -14.93 -10.17
C LYS A 119 13.65 -15.86 -9.33
N THR A 120 13.36 -15.94 -8.04
CA THR A 120 13.83 -17.08 -7.26
C THR A 120 12.92 -18.27 -7.51
N LYS A 121 13.52 -19.45 -7.73
CA LYS A 121 12.76 -20.70 -7.93
C LYS A 121 11.98 -21.16 -6.69
N PHE A 122 12.21 -20.51 -5.53
CA PHE A 122 11.63 -20.84 -4.24
C PHE A 122 11.10 -19.61 -3.55
N TYR A 123 9.99 -19.75 -2.83
CA TYR A 123 9.54 -18.74 -1.90
C TYR A 123 10.61 -18.54 -0.81
N LEU A 124 11.22 -17.39 -0.82
CA LEU A 124 12.23 -17.05 0.18
C LEU A 124 11.58 -16.39 1.38
N PRO A 125 11.92 -16.84 2.61
CA PRO A 125 11.56 -16.10 3.79
C PRO A 125 12.05 -14.63 3.65
N PHE A 126 11.22 -13.68 4.02
CA PHE A 126 11.48 -12.24 3.95
C PHE A 126 12.92 -11.83 4.37
N LYS A 127 13.46 -12.43 5.42
CA LYS A 127 14.82 -12.15 5.90
C LYS A 127 15.89 -12.50 4.88
N ILE A 128 15.73 -13.63 4.17
CA ILE A 128 16.68 -14.12 3.16
C ILE A 128 16.56 -13.26 1.89
N ALA A 129 15.34 -12.99 1.43
CA ALA A 129 15.11 -12.14 0.27
C ALA A 129 15.77 -10.76 0.46
N ARG A 130 15.61 -10.15 1.63
CA ARG A 130 16.22 -8.87 1.96
C ARG A 130 17.75 -8.91 1.96
N HIS A 131 18.34 -9.99 2.48
CA HIS A 131 19.78 -10.17 2.48
C HIS A 131 20.33 -10.33 1.06
N LEU A 132 19.64 -11.09 0.22
CA LEU A 132 20.00 -11.26 -1.19
C LEU A 132 19.89 -9.95 -1.97
N ASN A 133 18.87 -9.14 -1.72
CA ASN A 133 18.77 -7.80 -2.31
C ASN A 133 19.98 -6.94 -1.97
N PHE A 134 20.44 -6.99 -0.73
CA PHE A 134 21.62 -6.23 -0.32
C PHE A 134 22.92 -6.70 -1.00
N MET A 135 23.04 -8.00 -1.28
CA MET A 135 24.23 -8.58 -1.93
C MET A 135 24.30 -8.35 -3.44
N GLN A 136 23.20 -7.93 -4.07
CA GLN A 136 23.19 -7.61 -5.50
C GLN A 136 23.74 -6.21 -5.74
N PRO A 137 24.41 -5.97 -6.91
CA PRO A 137 24.75 -4.62 -7.32
C PRO A 137 23.47 -3.78 -7.40
N GLN A 138 23.45 -2.68 -6.65
CA GLN A 138 22.27 -1.81 -6.58
C GLN A 138 22.46 -0.65 -7.55
N GLN A 139 21.53 -0.53 -8.50
CA GLN A 139 21.47 0.63 -9.38
C GLN A 139 21.14 1.88 -8.54
N GLU A 140 21.84 2.97 -8.78
CA GLU A 140 21.58 4.25 -8.12
C GLU A 140 20.71 5.17 -8.99
N TYR A 141 20.89 5.06 -10.29
CA TYR A 141 20.20 5.86 -11.30
C TYR A 141 19.71 5.00 -12.45
N ILE A 142 18.70 5.50 -13.15
CA ILE A 142 18.26 5.02 -14.43
C ILE A 142 17.88 6.21 -15.31
N GLY A 143 18.62 6.43 -16.42
CA GLY A 143 18.52 7.68 -17.17
C GLY A 143 18.74 8.89 -16.25
N ASN A 144 17.84 9.84 -16.30
CA ASN A 144 17.86 11.07 -15.51
C ASN A 144 17.25 10.94 -14.11
N LEU A 145 16.76 9.76 -13.70
CA LEU A 145 16.09 9.56 -12.41
C LEU A 145 16.96 8.82 -11.41
N LYS A 146 17.02 9.34 -10.20
CA LYS A 146 17.56 8.66 -9.04
C LYS A 146 16.59 7.60 -8.53
N ILE A 147 17.13 6.44 -8.13
CA ILE A 147 16.34 5.37 -7.52
C ILE A 147 16.36 5.53 -6.00
N VAL A 148 15.24 5.91 -5.40
CA VAL A 148 15.13 6.06 -3.94
C VAL A 148 14.43 4.84 -3.35
N ARG A 149 15.09 4.18 -2.39
CA ARG A 149 14.59 2.98 -1.72
C ARG A 149 13.94 3.32 -0.40
N THR A 150 12.62 3.24 -0.33
CA THR A 150 11.92 3.51 0.93
C THR A 150 11.82 2.24 1.78
N ILE A 151 12.32 2.32 3.01
CA ILE A 151 12.36 1.21 3.94
C ILE A 151 11.51 1.57 5.16
N GLN A 152 10.32 1.00 5.22
CA GLN A 152 9.31 1.31 6.26
C GLN A 152 9.34 0.35 7.45
N ASN A 153 10.17 -0.69 7.42
CA ASN A 153 10.25 -1.64 8.51
C ASN A 153 11.51 -1.43 9.33
N LEU A 154 11.35 -0.74 10.44
CA LEU A 154 12.40 -0.44 11.40
C LEU A 154 12.65 -1.62 12.34
N ASN A 155 12.93 -2.79 11.79
CA ASN A 155 13.45 -3.87 12.61
C ASN A 155 14.92 -3.60 12.93
N THR A 156 15.18 -3.23 14.18
CA THR A 156 16.52 -2.85 14.68
C THR A 156 17.62 -3.88 14.39
N ARG A 157 17.27 -5.15 14.23
CA ARG A 157 18.22 -6.22 13.89
C ARG A 157 18.78 -6.15 12.46
N PHE A 158 18.12 -5.40 11.57
CA PHE A 158 18.49 -5.30 10.14
C PHE A 158 18.70 -3.87 9.66
N ASN A 159 18.69 -2.89 10.56
CA ASN A 159 18.84 -1.49 10.17
C ASN A 159 20.16 -1.23 9.44
N HIS A 160 21.26 -1.87 9.85
CA HIS A 160 22.55 -1.74 9.21
C HIS A 160 22.52 -2.14 7.73
N ILE A 161 21.79 -3.18 7.36
CA ILE A 161 21.62 -3.59 5.96
C ILE A 161 20.85 -2.52 5.18
N ASN A 162 19.80 -1.98 5.78
CA ASN A 162 18.97 -0.96 5.16
C ASN A 162 19.77 0.34 4.91
N PHE A 163 20.59 0.75 5.87
CA PHE A 163 21.42 1.94 5.74
C PHE A 163 22.56 1.79 4.73
N ALA A 164 22.99 0.58 4.46
CA ALA A 164 24.03 0.30 3.48
C ALA A 164 23.53 0.28 2.03
N MET A 165 22.21 0.22 1.80
CA MET A 165 21.64 0.30 0.43
C MET A 165 21.78 1.72 -0.11
N PRO A 166 22.26 1.91 -1.34
CA PRO A 166 22.37 3.25 -1.93
C PRO A 166 21.01 3.91 -2.04
N ASN A 167 20.97 5.22 -1.82
CA ASN A 167 19.77 6.05 -1.86
C ASN A 167 18.62 5.55 -0.95
N SER A 168 18.96 4.95 0.19
CA SER A 168 17.97 4.51 1.17
C SER A 168 17.31 5.69 1.86
N PHE A 169 15.99 5.66 1.95
CA PHE A 169 15.22 6.60 2.75
C PHE A 169 14.56 5.88 3.92
N ILE A 170 14.95 6.25 5.12
CA ILE A 170 14.47 5.66 6.37
C ILE A 170 14.09 6.78 7.31
N SER A 171 12.88 6.75 7.87
CA SER A 171 12.41 7.72 8.84
C SER A 171 11.59 7.06 9.94
N PHE A 172 11.66 7.60 11.16
CA PHE A 172 10.75 7.26 12.26
C PHE A 172 9.44 8.06 12.19
N ASN A 173 9.42 9.14 11.41
CA ASN A 173 8.21 9.92 11.18
C ASN A 173 7.47 9.37 9.95
N PRO A 174 6.28 8.79 10.10
CA PRO A 174 5.51 8.26 8.97
C PRO A 174 5.13 9.34 7.94
N LEU A 175 5.03 10.60 8.36
CA LEU A 175 4.72 11.72 7.45
C LEU A 175 5.86 11.96 6.45
N SER A 176 7.11 11.67 6.81
CA SER A 176 8.24 11.79 5.87
C SER A 176 8.11 10.86 4.66
N TYR A 177 7.49 9.67 4.84
CA TYR A 177 7.20 8.78 3.70
C TYR A 177 6.13 9.34 2.77
N LEU A 178 5.20 10.12 3.31
CA LEU A 178 4.22 10.83 2.51
C LEU A 178 4.88 11.96 1.70
N GLU A 179 5.76 12.72 2.34
CA GLU A 179 6.50 13.81 1.69
C GLU A 179 7.34 13.32 0.53
N ILE A 180 8.16 12.28 0.76
CA ILE A 180 9.00 11.75 -0.30
C ILE A 180 8.16 11.15 -1.43
N THR A 181 7.01 10.54 -1.13
CA THR A 181 6.08 10.05 -2.15
C THR A 181 5.48 11.19 -2.97
N LYS A 182 5.06 12.29 -2.33
CA LYS A 182 4.57 13.49 -3.04
C LYS A 182 5.62 14.08 -3.98
N SER A 183 6.89 14.02 -3.61
CA SER A 183 8.00 14.58 -4.38
C SER A 183 8.50 13.66 -5.49
N SER A 184 8.20 12.36 -5.44
CA SER A 184 8.63 11.39 -6.46
C SER A 184 7.92 11.59 -7.80
N GLN A 185 8.51 11.09 -8.89
CA GLN A 185 7.87 11.05 -10.20
C GLN A 185 6.82 9.93 -10.27
N PHE A 186 7.15 8.75 -9.75
CA PHE A 186 6.28 7.58 -9.65
C PHE A 186 6.80 6.61 -8.57
N VAL A 187 6.02 5.56 -8.29
CA VAL A 187 6.38 4.52 -7.32
C VAL A 187 6.30 3.14 -7.96
N ILE A 188 7.32 2.32 -7.76
CA ILE A 188 7.33 0.89 -8.12
C ILE A 188 7.43 0.08 -6.84
N SER A 189 6.53 -0.90 -6.66
CA SER A 189 6.48 -1.62 -5.39
C SER A 189 5.79 -2.98 -5.49
N ASP A 190 6.20 -3.91 -4.62
CA ASP A 190 5.46 -5.13 -4.29
C ASP A 190 4.44 -4.89 -3.15
N ARG A 191 4.33 -3.64 -2.66
CA ARG A 191 3.50 -3.26 -1.52
C ARG A 191 2.25 -2.52 -1.95
N VAL A 192 1.10 -3.13 -1.68
CA VAL A 192 -0.21 -2.57 -2.00
C VAL A 192 -0.38 -1.15 -1.45
N HIS A 193 0.01 -0.90 -0.19
CA HIS A 193 -0.18 0.42 0.43
C HIS A 193 0.78 1.48 -0.11
N ALA A 194 1.99 1.12 -0.53
CA ALA A 194 2.92 2.07 -1.16
C ALA A 194 2.33 2.61 -2.47
N CYS A 195 1.79 1.71 -3.32
CA CYS A 195 1.11 2.12 -4.54
C CYS A 195 -0.18 2.91 -4.27
N ALA A 196 -0.99 2.51 -3.28
CA ALA A 196 -2.22 3.23 -2.93
C ALA A 196 -1.93 4.66 -2.45
N ILE A 197 -0.89 4.86 -1.64
CA ILE A 197 -0.45 6.20 -1.19
C ILE A 197 0.06 7.03 -2.37
N ALA A 198 0.83 6.44 -3.29
CA ALA A 198 1.29 7.13 -4.50
C ALA A 198 0.10 7.66 -5.31
N LEU A 199 -0.88 6.81 -5.60
CA LEU A 199 -2.10 7.20 -6.32
C LEU A 199 -2.87 8.29 -5.58
N ALA A 200 -2.96 8.21 -4.24
CA ALA A 200 -3.58 9.24 -3.41
C ALA A 200 -2.82 10.57 -3.45
N CYS A 201 -1.49 10.54 -3.67
CA CYS A 201 -0.62 11.70 -3.84
C CYS A 201 -0.54 12.20 -5.29
N ASN A 202 -1.42 11.74 -6.17
CA ASN A 202 -1.41 12.09 -7.60
C ASN A 202 -0.14 11.64 -8.34
N LYS A 203 0.42 10.49 -7.94
CA LYS A 203 1.60 9.91 -8.58
C LYS A 203 1.25 8.57 -9.22
N PRO A 204 1.72 8.29 -10.45
CA PRO A 204 1.61 6.96 -11.03
C PRO A 204 2.27 5.92 -10.15
N ALA A 205 1.75 4.70 -10.18
CA ALA A 205 2.33 3.58 -9.46
C ALA A 205 2.36 2.32 -10.31
N ARG A 206 3.40 1.50 -10.15
CA ARG A 206 3.49 0.18 -10.76
C ARG A 206 3.55 -0.88 -9.67
N PHE A 207 2.54 -1.75 -9.66
CA PHE A 207 2.41 -2.81 -8.66
C PHE A 207 2.90 -4.13 -9.23
N LEU A 208 3.86 -4.78 -8.56
CA LEU A 208 4.60 -5.95 -9.09
C LEU A 208 4.44 -7.20 -8.23
N PHE A 209 3.29 -7.39 -7.59
CA PHE A 209 3.09 -8.56 -6.74
C PHE A 209 1.68 -9.16 -6.90
N ASN A 210 1.60 -10.49 -7.00
CA ASN A 210 0.31 -11.16 -7.02
C ASN A 210 -0.14 -11.51 -5.60
N THR A 211 -1.14 -10.80 -5.12
CA THR A 211 -1.71 -11.02 -3.77
C THR A 211 -3.19 -10.69 -3.75
N PRO A 212 -4.01 -11.45 -3.00
CA PRO A 212 -5.42 -11.11 -2.79
C PRO A 212 -5.64 -9.70 -2.20
N ARG A 213 -4.63 -9.15 -1.50
CA ARG A 213 -4.68 -7.79 -0.93
C ARG A 213 -4.80 -6.68 -1.99
N ALA A 214 -4.47 -6.99 -3.24
CA ALA A 214 -4.60 -6.06 -4.37
C ALA A 214 -6.06 -5.72 -4.72
N GLY A 215 -7.04 -6.43 -4.19
CA GLY A 215 -8.47 -6.10 -4.32
C GLY A 215 -8.85 -4.67 -3.91
N ILE A 216 -7.98 -3.96 -3.17
CA ILE A 216 -8.17 -2.52 -2.92
C ILE A 216 -8.07 -1.69 -4.20
N PHE A 217 -7.29 -2.12 -5.19
CA PHE A 217 -7.19 -1.47 -6.49
C PHE A 217 -8.42 -1.74 -7.34
N ASP A 218 -8.89 -3.00 -7.38
CA ASP A 218 -10.12 -3.39 -8.08
C ASP A 218 -11.31 -2.56 -7.54
N ARG A 219 -11.43 -2.40 -6.20
CA ARG A 219 -12.48 -1.58 -5.56
C ARG A 219 -12.42 -0.12 -6.00
N MET A 220 -11.25 0.40 -6.24
CA MET A 220 -11.03 1.77 -6.72
C MET A 220 -11.10 1.88 -8.25
N GLY A 221 -11.24 0.76 -8.98
CA GLY A 221 -11.27 0.70 -10.43
C GLY A 221 -9.91 1.00 -11.07
N PHE A 222 -8.82 0.70 -10.40
CA PHE A 222 -7.48 0.73 -10.97
C PHE A 222 -7.18 -0.61 -11.63
N ASP A 223 -6.83 -0.55 -12.90
CA ASP A 223 -6.42 -1.74 -13.65
C ASP A 223 -4.90 -1.96 -13.53
N TYR A 224 -4.51 -2.75 -12.53
CA TYR A 224 -3.11 -3.12 -12.34
C TYR A 224 -2.74 -4.44 -13.04
N LYS A 225 -3.71 -5.15 -13.63
CA LYS A 225 -3.48 -6.48 -14.22
C LYS A 225 -3.11 -6.41 -15.70
N SER A 226 -3.72 -5.51 -16.47
CA SER A 226 -3.59 -5.47 -17.93
C SER A 226 -2.47 -4.55 -18.41
N ASN A 227 -2.07 -3.54 -17.67
CA ASN A 227 -1.09 -2.55 -18.11
C ASN A 227 0.28 -2.73 -17.40
N ASN A 228 0.84 -3.94 -17.47
CA ASN A 228 2.12 -4.26 -16.82
C ASN A 228 2.22 -3.79 -15.35
N GLY A 229 1.10 -3.74 -14.65
CA GLY A 229 1.00 -3.25 -13.27
C GLY A 229 0.95 -1.72 -13.13
N ILE A 230 0.94 -0.96 -14.22
CA ILE A 230 0.94 0.51 -14.17
C ILE A 230 -0.48 1.02 -13.91
N MET A 231 -0.60 1.87 -12.90
CA MET A 231 -1.83 2.54 -12.51
C MET A 231 -1.62 4.06 -12.50
N TYR A 232 -2.56 4.79 -13.07
CA TYR A 232 -2.58 6.25 -13.06
C TYR A 232 -3.57 6.78 -12.02
N PRO A 233 -3.24 7.87 -11.33
CA PRO A 233 -4.12 8.41 -10.30
C PRO A 233 -5.43 8.94 -10.90
N ASN A 234 -6.55 8.62 -10.24
CA ASN A 234 -7.85 9.21 -10.49
C ASN A 234 -8.29 10.00 -9.24
N ILE A 235 -7.77 11.22 -9.12
CA ILE A 235 -7.97 12.06 -7.93
C ILE A 235 -9.44 12.39 -7.71
N ARG A 236 -10.23 12.58 -8.77
CA ARG A 236 -11.66 12.81 -8.65
C ARG A 236 -12.35 11.65 -7.96
N LYS A 237 -12.14 10.43 -8.44
CA LYS A 237 -12.72 9.23 -7.85
C LYS A 237 -12.25 9.00 -6.41
N ILE A 238 -10.96 9.22 -6.13
CA ILE A 238 -10.43 9.11 -4.78
C ILE A 238 -11.13 10.09 -3.83
N LYS A 239 -11.34 11.34 -4.23
CA LYS A 239 -12.05 12.35 -3.43
C LYS A 239 -13.52 11.97 -3.22
N GLU A 240 -14.21 11.52 -4.24
CA GLU A 240 -15.62 11.07 -4.17
C GLU A 240 -15.77 9.92 -3.17
N GLU A 241 -14.93 8.90 -3.26
CA GLU A 241 -14.98 7.72 -2.37
C GLU A 241 -14.61 8.06 -0.92
N ARG A 242 -13.66 9.00 -0.71
CA ARG A 242 -13.35 9.55 0.63
C ARG A 242 -14.58 10.21 1.24
N GLN A 243 -15.26 11.08 0.49
CA GLN A 243 -16.44 11.79 0.98
C GLN A 243 -17.58 10.83 1.31
N LEU A 244 -17.80 9.80 0.48
CA LEU A 244 -18.79 8.76 0.74
C LEU A 244 -18.47 8.00 2.03
N LEU A 245 -17.23 7.57 2.22
CA LEU A 245 -16.83 6.87 3.45
C LEU A 245 -17.00 7.77 4.69
N ILE A 246 -16.58 9.04 4.62
CA ILE A 246 -16.74 10.00 5.73
C ILE A 246 -18.21 10.20 6.05
N LYS A 247 -19.07 10.38 5.04
CA LYS A 247 -20.53 10.49 5.22
C LYS A 247 -21.10 9.27 5.94
N GLN A 248 -20.72 8.06 5.53
CA GLN A 248 -21.16 6.83 6.19
C GLN A 248 -20.69 6.76 7.65
N ILE A 249 -19.46 7.15 7.95
CA ILE A 249 -18.94 7.18 9.31
C ILE A 249 -19.76 8.15 10.17
N ILE A 250 -19.97 9.38 9.72
CA ILE A 250 -20.73 10.41 10.45
C ILE A 250 -22.18 9.93 10.71
N GLN A 251 -22.82 9.32 9.72
CA GLN A 251 -24.20 8.83 9.84
C GLN A 251 -24.36 7.77 10.95
N HIS A 252 -23.33 7.00 11.26
CA HIS A 252 -23.41 5.88 12.20
C HIS A 252 -22.74 6.16 13.56
N ILE A 253 -21.95 7.23 13.66
CA ILE A 253 -21.23 7.60 14.90
C ILE A 253 -21.81 8.89 15.51
N GLY A 254 -22.33 9.79 14.68
CA GLY A 254 -22.99 11.04 15.13
C GLY A 254 -24.41 10.81 15.47
#